data_18d8239a185440a31d5d8c1790f4f8d6
#
_entry.id   18d8239a185440a31d5d8c1790f4f8d6
#
_cell.length_a   1.000
_cell.length_b   1.000
_cell.length_c   1.000
_cell.angle_alpha   90.00
_cell.angle_beta   90.00
_cell.angle_gamma   90.00
#
_symmetry.space_group_name_H-M   'P 1'
#
loop_
_entity.id
_entity.type
_entity.pdbx_description
1 polymer ?
#
loop_
_entity_poly.entity_id
_entity_poly.type
_entity_poly.pdbx_seq_one_letter_code
_entity_poly.pdbx_strand_id
1 'polypeptide(L)'
;MNKLKIMVLDDEPIVCKRLKPALEKQGYEVDTFTQSSDAMEQIKNVNYDIIITDLKMKGVDGMQLLTEAKQLSPKTEVIVITGFATMETAKESFHKGVFDFIAKPFKLSEIQEVVSRAEAKIRGE
;
A
#
# COMPACT_ATOMS: atom_id res chain seq x y z
N MET A 1 7.87 -18.24 -11.54
CA MET A 1 7.26 -16.91 -11.54
C MET A 1 7.94 -16.01 -10.54
N ASN A 2 8.10 -14.74 -10.90
CA ASN A 2 8.73 -13.78 -10.01
C ASN A 2 7.81 -13.43 -8.85
N LYS A 3 8.39 -13.24 -7.67
CA LYS A 3 7.66 -12.73 -6.53
C LYS A 3 7.27 -11.27 -6.79
N LEU A 4 6.05 -10.92 -6.42
CA LEU A 4 5.65 -9.52 -6.44
C LEU A 4 6.32 -8.76 -5.29
N LYS A 5 6.64 -7.51 -5.55
CA LYS A 5 7.24 -6.62 -4.56
C LYS A 5 6.16 -5.72 -3.97
N ILE A 6 6.11 -5.69 -2.64
CA ILE A 6 5.15 -4.89 -1.90
C ILE A 6 5.89 -3.88 -1.02
N MET A 7 5.46 -2.61 -1.08
CA MET A 7 5.88 -1.60 -0.12
C MET A 7 4.77 -1.42 0.91
N VAL A 8 5.14 -1.37 2.19
CA VAL A 8 4.22 -1.00 3.27
C VAL A 8 4.73 0.29 3.90
N LEU A 9 3.91 1.32 3.89
CA LEU A 9 4.23 2.61 4.53
C LEU A 9 3.19 2.92 5.59
N ASP A 10 3.63 2.96 6.85
CA ASP A 10 2.79 3.34 7.97
C ASP A 10 3.69 3.87 9.08
N ASP A 11 3.38 5.05 9.62
CA ASP A 11 4.20 5.64 10.67
C ASP A 11 4.04 4.94 12.04
N GLU A 12 3.09 4.00 12.14
CA GLU A 12 2.98 3.11 13.30
C GLU A 12 3.81 1.85 13.04
N PRO A 13 4.97 1.68 13.72
CA PRO A 13 5.84 0.52 13.44
C PRO A 13 5.16 -0.83 13.64
N ILE A 14 4.15 -0.90 14.53
CA ILE A 14 3.45 -2.16 14.78
C ILE A 14 2.71 -2.66 13.53
N VAL A 15 2.21 -1.75 12.70
CA VAL A 15 1.54 -2.12 11.45
C VAL A 15 2.54 -2.81 10.52
N CYS A 16 3.72 -2.23 10.35
CA CYS A 16 4.77 -2.82 9.53
C CYS A 16 5.20 -4.19 10.06
N LYS A 17 5.35 -4.30 11.38
CA LYS A 17 5.75 -5.56 12.04
C LYS A 17 4.71 -6.66 11.87
N ARG A 18 3.43 -6.30 11.80
CA ARG A 18 2.36 -7.27 11.58
C ARG A 18 2.26 -7.69 10.11
N LEU A 19 2.35 -6.74 9.21
CA LEU A 19 2.12 -7.00 7.79
C LEU A 19 3.28 -7.71 7.10
N LYS A 20 4.52 -7.32 7.42
CA LYS A 20 5.68 -7.87 6.72
C LYS A 20 5.75 -9.40 6.79
N PRO A 21 5.77 -10.03 7.99
CA PRO A 21 5.88 -11.49 8.02
C PRO A 21 4.65 -12.19 7.42
N ALA A 22 3.46 -11.63 7.60
CA ALA A 22 2.25 -12.24 7.05
C ALA A 22 2.26 -12.26 5.53
N LEU A 23 2.71 -11.16 4.91
CA LEU A 23 2.78 -11.06 3.46
C LEU A 23 3.94 -11.87 2.89
N GLU A 24 5.08 -11.90 3.59
CA GLU A 24 6.20 -12.74 3.18
C GLU A 24 5.83 -14.22 3.18
N LYS A 25 5.02 -14.63 4.13
CA LYS A 25 4.51 -16.00 4.21
C LYS A 25 3.65 -16.36 2.99
N GLN A 26 2.96 -15.38 2.42
CA GLN A 26 2.18 -15.58 1.20
C GLN A 26 3.04 -15.62 -0.06
N GLY A 27 4.34 -15.34 0.05
CA GLY A 27 5.26 -15.42 -1.07
C GLY A 27 5.64 -14.08 -1.69
N TYR A 28 5.39 -12.96 -1.01
CA TYR A 28 5.75 -11.64 -1.51
C TYR A 28 7.09 -11.17 -0.95
N GLU A 29 7.77 -10.30 -1.69
CA GLU A 29 8.90 -9.53 -1.18
C GLU A 29 8.36 -8.24 -0.58
N VAL A 30 8.68 -7.95 0.68
CA VAL A 30 8.07 -6.83 1.40
C VAL A 30 9.13 -5.90 1.96
N ASP A 31 9.05 -4.63 1.58
CA ASP A 31 9.83 -3.54 2.18
C ASP A 31 8.90 -2.69 3.01
N THR A 32 9.32 -2.32 4.22
CA THR A 32 8.50 -1.51 5.11
C THR A 32 9.17 -0.18 5.39
N PHE A 33 8.35 0.87 5.50
CA PHE A 33 8.80 2.22 5.79
C PHE A 33 7.90 2.84 6.83
N THR A 34 8.50 3.58 7.75
CA THR A 34 7.75 4.35 8.75
C THR A 34 7.86 5.86 8.50
N GLN A 35 8.71 6.25 7.54
CA GLN A 35 8.91 7.64 7.15
C GLN A 35 8.46 7.84 5.71
N SER A 36 7.53 8.76 5.49
CA SER A 36 7.00 9.02 4.15
C SER A 36 8.09 9.51 3.18
N SER A 37 9.06 10.28 3.69
CA SER A 37 10.17 10.75 2.86
C SER A 37 11.00 9.61 2.30
N ASP A 38 11.26 8.59 3.10
CA ASP A 38 12.03 7.42 2.67
C ASP A 38 11.25 6.63 1.62
N ALA A 39 9.95 6.48 1.83
CA ALA A 39 9.09 5.78 0.88
C ALA A 39 9.01 6.52 -0.45
N MET A 40 8.87 7.85 -0.41
CA MET A 40 8.84 8.68 -1.62
C MET A 40 10.13 8.57 -2.41
N GLU A 41 11.26 8.52 -1.73
CA GLU A 41 12.55 8.33 -2.39
C GLU A 41 12.65 6.94 -3.02
N GLN A 42 12.18 5.93 -2.30
CA GLN A 42 12.31 4.54 -2.73
C GLN A 42 11.46 4.24 -3.97
N ILE A 43 10.27 4.81 -4.11
CA ILE A 43 9.44 4.55 -5.30
C ILE A 43 10.06 5.08 -6.59
N LYS A 44 11.02 6.00 -6.48
CA LYS A 44 11.77 6.50 -7.64
C LYS A 44 12.83 5.49 -8.11
N ASN A 45 13.28 4.63 -7.22
CA ASN A 45 14.37 3.70 -7.48
C ASN A 45 13.94 2.25 -7.65
N VAL A 46 12.82 1.87 -7.06
CA VAL A 46 12.30 0.51 -7.09
C VAL A 46 10.86 0.53 -7.60
N ASN A 47 10.56 -0.36 -8.52
CA ASN A 47 9.22 -0.51 -9.05
C ASN A 47 8.46 -1.53 -8.20
N TYR A 48 7.52 -1.05 -7.39
CA TYR A 48 6.69 -1.92 -6.57
C TYR A 48 5.43 -2.31 -7.33
N ASP A 49 5.03 -3.56 -7.16
CA ASP A 49 3.79 -4.08 -7.77
C ASP A 49 2.58 -3.63 -6.97
N ILE A 50 2.73 -3.61 -5.64
CA ILE A 50 1.66 -3.22 -4.71
C ILE A 50 2.24 -2.29 -3.67
N ILE A 51 1.52 -1.23 -3.35
CA ILE A 51 1.87 -0.31 -2.26
C ILE A 51 0.71 -0.27 -1.29
N ILE A 52 1.00 -0.53 -0.01
CA ILE A 52 0.03 -0.40 1.08
C ILE A 52 0.45 0.81 1.89
N THR A 53 -0.39 1.82 1.97
CA THR A 53 -0.02 3.08 2.65
C THR A 53 -1.13 3.62 3.53
N ASP A 54 -0.73 4.22 4.65
CA ASP A 54 -1.64 5.05 5.44
C ASP A 54 -1.82 6.41 4.75
N LEU A 55 -2.92 7.09 5.04
CA LEU A 55 -3.20 8.42 4.48
C LEU A 55 -2.63 9.55 5.33
N LYS A 56 -2.74 9.44 6.64
CA LYS A 56 -2.34 10.52 7.55
C LYS A 56 -1.05 10.17 8.26
N MET A 57 0.03 10.86 7.86
CA MET A 57 1.37 10.67 8.41
C MET A 57 2.06 12.02 8.47
N LYS A 58 3.13 12.11 9.26
CA LYS A 58 3.98 13.30 9.27
C LYS A 58 4.73 13.39 7.95
N GLY A 59 4.88 14.62 7.43
CA GLY A 59 5.59 14.86 6.17
C GLY A 59 4.67 14.69 4.98
N VAL A 60 5.13 13.93 3.99
CA VAL A 60 4.34 13.63 2.79
C VAL A 60 3.18 12.71 3.18
N ASP A 61 1.95 13.09 2.87
CA ASP A 61 0.81 12.23 3.20
C ASP A 61 0.63 11.12 2.17
N GLY A 62 -0.22 10.14 2.53
CA GLY A 62 -0.44 8.97 1.68
C GLY A 62 -1.10 9.29 0.34
N MET A 63 -1.86 10.39 0.25
CA MET A 63 -2.45 10.82 -1.02
C MET A 63 -1.38 11.29 -1.99
N GLN A 64 -0.34 11.98 -1.49
CA GLN A 64 0.79 12.38 -2.32
C GLN A 64 1.57 11.17 -2.80
N LEU A 65 1.80 10.21 -1.93
CA LEU A 65 2.47 8.96 -2.31
C LEU A 65 1.67 8.22 -3.37
N LEU A 66 0.35 8.11 -3.19
CA LEU A 66 -0.55 7.45 -4.14
C LEU A 66 -0.45 8.13 -5.52
N THR A 67 -0.54 9.45 -5.55
CA THR A 67 -0.47 10.21 -6.80
C THR A 67 0.88 9.98 -7.50
N GLU A 68 1.97 10.11 -6.76
CA GLU A 68 3.33 9.96 -7.30
C GLU A 68 3.56 8.53 -7.81
N ALA A 69 3.14 7.53 -7.04
CA ALA A 69 3.30 6.13 -7.44
C ALA A 69 2.55 5.83 -8.73
N LYS A 70 1.33 6.32 -8.86
CA LYS A 70 0.52 6.07 -10.07
C LYS A 70 1.10 6.80 -11.30
N GLN A 71 1.74 7.95 -11.09
CA GLN A 71 2.41 8.65 -12.18
C GLN A 71 3.68 7.92 -12.64
N LEU A 72 4.46 7.44 -11.68
CA LEU A 72 5.71 6.73 -11.98
C LEU A 72 5.46 5.34 -12.55
N SER A 73 4.43 4.66 -12.07
CA SER A 73 4.09 3.31 -12.52
C SER A 73 2.57 3.12 -12.47
N PRO A 74 1.87 3.41 -13.58
CA PRO A 74 0.41 3.28 -13.61
C PRO A 74 -0.11 1.88 -13.31
N LYS A 75 0.73 0.86 -13.46
CA LYS A 75 0.34 -0.53 -13.19
C LYS A 75 0.46 -0.92 -11.73
N THR A 76 1.15 -0.11 -10.92
CA THR A 76 1.25 -0.36 -9.47
C THR A 76 -0.13 -0.22 -8.85
N GLU A 77 -0.56 -1.25 -8.10
CA GLU A 77 -1.82 -1.18 -7.37
C GLU A 77 -1.56 -0.63 -5.97
N VAL A 78 -2.37 0.36 -5.58
CA VAL A 78 -2.21 0.99 -4.27
C VAL A 78 -3.41 0.65 -3.39
N ILE A 79 -3.13 0.21 -2.18
CA ILE A 79 -4.12 -0.12 -1.16
C ILE A 79 -3.94 0.86 -0.01
N VAL A 80 -5.00 1.54 0.37
CA VAL A 80 -4.97 2.49 1.49
C VAL A 80 -5.48 1.80 2.74
N ILE A 81 -4.74 1.96 3.86
CA ILE A 81 -5.18 1.55 5.20
C ILE A 81 -5.12 2.79 6.09
N THR A 82 -6.18 3.10 6.81
CA THR A 82 -6.19 4.34 7.58
C THR A 82 -7.18 4.33 8.73
N GLY A 83 -6.80 5.00 9.83
CA GLY A 83 -7.71 5.30 10.93
C GLY A 83 -8.64 6.48 10.61
N PHE A 84 -8.39 7.19 9.51
CA PHE A 84 -9.19 8.33 9.07
C PHE A 84 -10.11 7.94 7.93
N ALA A 85 -10.79 6.80 8.08
CA ALA A 85 -11.69 6.26 7.07
C ALA A 85 -13.02 7.00 7.11
N THR A 86 -13.16 7.99 6.22
CA THR A 86 -14.40 8.71 6.03
C THR A 86 -14.87 8.49 4.60
N MET A 87 -16.15 8.81 4.33
CA MET A 87 -16.65 8.74 2.97
C MET A 87 -15.85 9.67 2.04
N GLU A 88 -15.46 10.84 2.55
CA GLU A 88 -14.68 11.82 1.79
C GLU A 88 -13.31 11.28 1.42
N THR A 89 -12.56 10.73 2.39
CA THR A 89 -11.22 10.19 2.11
C THR A 89 -11.28 8.96 1.22
N ALA A 90 -12.31 8.13 1.36
CA ALA A 90 -12.51 6.97 0.50
C ALA A 90 -12.78 7.41 -0.94
N LYS A 91 -13.68 8.37 -1.14
CA LYS A 91 -14.01 8.92 -2.47
C LYS A 91 -12.76 9.49 -3.13
N GLU A 92 -11.99 10.28 -2.39
CA GLU A 92 -10.76 10.89 -2.92
C GLU A 92 -9.76 9.82 -3.34
N SER A 93 -9.59 8.79 -2.51
CA SER A 93 -8.67 7.69 -2.80
C SER A 93 -9.06 6.94 -4.07
N PHE A 94 -10.33 6.57 -4.20
CA PHE A 94 -10.81 5.87 -5.39
C PHE A 94 -10.74 6.75 -6.64
N HIS A 95 -10.99 8.03 -6.49
CA HIS A 95 -10.86 8.98 -7.60
C HIS A 95 -9.41 9.06 -8.10
N LYS A 96 -8.45 8.90 -7.21
CA LYS A 96 -7.02 8.91 -7.55
C LYS A 96 -6.50 7.53 -8.01
N GLY A 97 -7.36 6.54 -8.09
CA GLY A 97 -7.00 5.23 -8.65
C GLY A 97 -6.55 4.19 -7.65
N VAL A 98 -6.92 4.32 -6.38
CA VAL A 98 -6.59 3.28 -5.38
C VAL A 98 -7.32 1.99 -5.71
N PHE A 99 -6.65 0.86 -5.46
CA PHE A 99 -7.26 -0.46 -5.68
C PHE A 99 -8.31 -0.78 -4.63
N ASP A 100 -7.99 -0.52 -3.35
CA ASP A 100 -8.95 -0.72 -2.27
C ASP A 100 -8.60 0.18 -1.08
N PHE A 101 -9.55 0.32 -0.17
CA PHE A 101 -9.48 1.23 0.96
C PHE A 101 -9.96 0.47 2.21
N ILE A 102 -9.07 0.32 3.20
CA ILE A 102 -9.34 -0.47 4.39
C ILE A 102 -9.24 0.42 5.63
N ALA A 103 -10.27 0.38 6.48
CA ALA A 103 -10.28 1.13 7.73
C ALA A 103 -9.50 0.39 8.82
N LYS A 104 -8.79 1.15 9.65
CA LYS A 104 -8.21 0.63 10.88
C LYS A 104 -9.27 0.68 11.98
N PRO A 105 -9.31 -0.30 12.89
CA PRO A 105 -8.46 -1.48 12.96
C PRO A 105 -8.83 -2.51 11.90
N PHE A 106 -7.83 -3.23 11.39
CA PHE A 106 -8.03 -4.24 10.37
C PHE A 106 -7.62 -5.62 10.88
N LYS A 107 -8.12 -6.66 10.20
CA LYS A 107 -7.65 -8.03 10.42
C LYS A 107 -6.62 -8.36 9.35
N LEU A 108 -5.60 -9.17 9.72
CA LEU A 108 -4.61 -9.60 8.73
C LEU A 108 -5.26 -10.30 7.54
N SER A 109 -6.32 -11.08 7.80
CA SER A 109 -7.04 -11.78 6.72
C SER A 109 -7.64 -10.80 5.71
N GLU A 110 -8.07 -9.63 6.14
CA GLU A 110 -8.59 -8.60 5.22
C GLU A 110 -7.49 -8.09 4.29
N ILE A 111 -6.32 -7.80 4.86
CA ILE A 111 -5.19 -7.33 4.06
C ILE A 111 -4.74 -8.41 3.09
N GLN A 112 -4.62 -9.65 3.57
CA GLN A 112 -4.18 -10.78 2.75
C GLN A 112 -5.13 -11.02 1.58
N GLU A 113 -6.44 -10.92 1.81
CA GLU A 113 -7.43 -11.09 0.75
C GLU A 113 -7.33 -9.98 -0.31
N VAL A 114 -7.23 -8.72 0.13
CA VAL A 114 -7.13 -7.60 -0.80
C VAL A 114 -5.85 -7.69 -1.62
N VAL A 115 -4.73 -8.05 -0.99
CA VAL A 115 -3.46 -8.24 -1.69
C VAL A 115 -3.59 -9.35 -2.74
N SER A 116 -4.25 -10.46 -2.40
CA SER A 116 -4.47 -11.55 -3.36
C SER A 116 -5.29 -11.09 -4.57
N ARG A 117 -6.31 -10.26 -4.34
CA ARG A 117 -7.11 -9.72 -5.45
C ARG A 117 -6.29 -8.75 -6.30
N ALA A 118 -5.43 -7.96 -5.69
CA ALA A 118 -4.54 -7.06 -6.42
C ALA A 118 -3.55 -7.86 -7.27
N GLU A 119 -3.00 -8.93 -6.73
CA GLU A 119 -2.12 -9.82 -7.47
C GLU A 119 -2.82 -10.41 -8.68
N ALA A 120 -4.05 -10.89 -8.52
CA ALA A 120 -4.82 -11.46 -9.61
C ALA A 120 -4.99 -10.43 -10.75
N LYS A 121 -5.30 -9.20 -10.39
CA LYS A 121 -5.44 -8.12 -11.38
C LYS A 121 -4.10 -7.86 -12.11
N ILE A 122 -3.01 -7.80 -11.37
CA ILE A 122 -1.68 -7.54 -11.92
C ILE A 122 -1.29 -8.64 -12.91
N ARG A 123 -1.61 -9.90 -12.59
CA ARG A 123 -1.27 -11.04 -13.43
C ARG A 123 -2.28 -11.29 -14.56
N GLY A 124 -3.30 -10.46 -14.67
CA GLY A 124 -4.29 -10.55 -15.74
C GLY A 124 -5.35 -11.65 -15.54
N GLU A 125 -5.56 -12.01 -14.29
CA GLU A 125 -6.55 -13.05 -13.97
C GLU A 125 -7.92 -12.47 -13.65
#